data_8b910934f150159e74a7d21d18cb3ab5
#
_entry.id   8b910934f150159e74a7d21d18cb3ab5
#
_cell.length_a   1.000
_cell.length_b   1.000
_cell.length_c   1.000
_cell.angle_alpha   90.00
_cell.angle_beta   90.00
_cell.angle_gamma   90.00
#
_symmetry.space_group_name_H-M   'P 1'
#
loop_
_entity.id
_entity.type
_entity.pdbx_description
1 polymer ?
#
loop_
_entity_poly.entity_id
_entity_poly.type
_entity_poly.pdbx_seq_one_letter_code
_entity_poly.pdbx_strand_id
1 'polypeptide(L)'
;MIKLTVDLMIEINRGMLEKWIEKHPDKFEGVGSDRDKLADILTEVEKQDNVIGKAAYLLARIAWDQPFSGGNKRTAVICADIVLRNEGFKLYIENKEDEEYLRKLLFEVQEERVEINPTTIAKLVLYVSKRITRI
;
A
#
# COMPACT_ATOMS: atom_id res chain seq x y z
N MET A 1 19.05 -1.94 4.79
CA MET A 1 17.93 -1.06 4.40
C MET A 1 17.53 -1.33 2.97
N ILE A 2 16.25 -1.51 2.72
CA ILE A 2 15.70 -1.72 1.37
C ILE A 2 15.07 -0.41 0.90
N LYS A 3 15.63 0.20 -0.13
CA LYS A 3 15.04 1.41 -0.69
C LYS A 3 13.86 1.05 -1.60
N LEU A 4 12.71 1.65 -1.34
CA LEU A 4 11.54 1.47 -2.19
C LEU A 4 11.72 2.29 -3.48
N THR A 5 11.72 1.60 -4.62
CA THR A 5 11.86 2.18 -5.94
C THR A 5 10.69 1.76 -6.82
N VAL A 6 10.52 2.43 -7.96
CA VAL A 6 9.48 2.03 -8.94
C VAL A 6 9.68 0.57 -9.36
N ASP A 7 10.91 0.17 -9.66
CA ASP A 7 11.20 -1.20 -10.09
C ASP A 7 10.87 -2.22 -8.98
N LEU A 8 11.21 -1.92 -7.73
CA LEU A 8 10.88 -2.80 -6.61
C LEU A 8 9.37 -2.92 -6.43
N MET A 9 8.63 -1.82 -6.53
CA MET A 9 7.17 -1.85 -6.43
C MET A 9 6.55 -2.75 -7.51
N ILE A 10 7.06 -2.67 -8.73
CA ILE A 10 6.62 -3.52 -9.84
C ILE A 10 6.92 -4.98 -9.55
N GLU A 11 8.12 -5.29 -9.06
CA GLU A 11 8.50 -6.66 -8.71
C GLU A 11 7.64 -7.22 -7.59
N ILE A 12 7.35 -6.43 -6.56
CA ILE A 12 6.46 -6.82 -5.46
C ILE A 12 5.08 -7.19 -5.98
N ASN A 13 4.50 -6.32 -6.80
CA ASN A 13 3.19 -6.56 -7.39
C ASN A 13 3.17 -7.83 -8.24
N ARG A 14 4.16 -7.98 -9.11
CA ARG A 14 4.27 -9.16 -10.00
C ARG A 14 4.39 -10.45 -9.19
N GLY A 15 5.30 -10.48 -8.22
CA GLY A 15 5.53 -11.68 -7.40
C GLY A 15 4.28 -12.07 -6.60
N MET A 16 3.59 -11.08 -6.05
CA MET A 16 2.37 -11.31 -5.29
C MET A 16 1.24 -11.82 -6.19
N LEU A 17 1.08 -11.26 -7.39
CA LEU A 17 0.06 -11.70 -8.35
C LEU A 17 0.33 -13.11 -8.87
N GLU A 18 1.58 -13.46 -9.13
CA GLU A 18 1.95 -14.82 -9.57
C GLU A 18 1.52 -15.87 -8.53
N LYS A 19 1.77 -15.62 -7.25
CA LYS A 19 1.34 -16.50 -6.16
C LYS A 19 -0.18 -16.58 -6.05
N TRP A 20 -0.86 -15.44 -6.23
CA TRP A 20 -2.31 -15.39 -6.16
C TRP A 20 -2.95 -16.17 -7.30
N ILE A 21 -2.42 -16.04 -8.53
CA ILE A 21 -2.89 -16.75 -9.71
C ILE A 21 -2.73 -18.27 -9.54
N GLU A 22 -1.61 -18.73 -8.96
CA GLU A 22 -1.40 -20.15 -8.66
C GLU A 22 -2.49 -20.73 -7.77
N LYS A 23 -2.95 -19.94 -6.78
CA LYS A 23 -3.98 -20.36 -5.83
C LYS A 23 -5.40 -20.21 -6.39
N HIS A 24 -5.58 -19.43 -7.44
CA HIS A 24 -6.87 -19.10 -8.03
C HIS A 24 -6.81 -19.23 -9.55
N PRO A 25 -6.57 -20.45 -10.09
CA PRO A 25 -6.33 -20.62 -11.52
C PRO A 25 -7.53 -20.28 -12.40
N ASP A 26 -8.74 -20.25 -11.82
CA ASP A 26 -9.98 -19.91 -12.55
C ASP A 26 -10.21 -18.40 -12.65
N LYS A 27 -9.37 -17.58 -12.00
CA LYS A 27 -9.53 -16.14 -11.98
C LYS A 27 -8.38 -15.49 -12.71
N PHE A 28 -8.70 -14.47 -13.51
CA PHE A 28 -7.71 -13.66 -14.20
C PHE A 28 -7.53 -12.35 -13.48
N GLU A 29 -6.28 -12.00 -13.19
CA GLU A 29 -5.92 -10.69 -12.69
C GLU A 29 -4.73 -10.19 -13.52
N GLY A 30 -4.89 -9.02 -14.14
CA GLY A 30 -3.88 -8.47 -15.04
C GLY A 30 -2.58 -8.11 -14.35
N VAL A 31 -1.48 -8.27 -15.07
CA VAL A 31 -0.15 -7.87 -14.61
C VAL A 31 0.30 -6.69 -15.47
N GLY A 32 0.12 -5.51 -14.97
CA GLY A 32 0.52 -4.28 -15.66
C GLY A 32 0.79 -3.18 -14.65
N SER A 33 1.56 -2.19 -15.03
CA SER A 33 1.92 -1.09 -14.14
C SER A 33 2.02 0.22 -14.91
N ASP A 34 1.71 1.32 -14.22
CA ASP A 34 1.89 2.68 -14.71
C ASP A 34 3.08 3.28 -13.98
N ARG A 35 4.23 3.34 -14.66
CA ARG A 35 5.48 3.80 -14.06
C ARG A 35 5.43 5.28 -13.67
N ASP A 36 4.72 6.10 -14.42
CA ASP A 36 4.61 7.52 -14.11
C ASP A 36 3.81 7.76 -12.82
N LYS A 37 2.72 7.03 -12.63
CA LYS A 37 1.96 7.08 -11.38
C LYS A 37 2.81 6.62 -10.20
N LEU A 38 3.57 5.55 -10.36
CA LEU A 38 4.46 5.05 -9.31
C LEU A 38 5.53 6.06 -8.93
N ALA A 39 6.15 6.70 -9.92
CA ALA A 39 7.16 7.74 -9.69
C ALA A 39 6.57 8.92 -8.94
N ASP A 40 5.37 9.37 -9.31
CA ASP A 40 4.68 10.47 -8.63
C ASP A 40 4.35 10.12 -7.18
N ILE A 41 3.89 8.90 -6.94
CA ILE A 41 3.60 8.41 -5.59
C ILE A 41 4.85 8.46 -4.71
N LEU A 42 5.98 7.96 -5.22
CA LEU A 42 7.25 7.98 -4.47
C LEU A 42 7.71 9.39 -4.16
N THR A 43 7.58 10.30 -5.12
CA THR A 43 7.94 11.72 -4.93
C THR A 43 7.13 12.32 -3.79
N GLU A 44 5.84 12.08 -3.76
CA GLU A 44 4.95 12.60 -2.71
C GLU A 44 5.19 11.94 -1.35
N VAL A 45 5.52 10.66 -1.34
CA VAL A 45 5.85 9.93 -0.10
C VAL A 45 7.07 10.56 0.57
N GLU A 46 8.10 10.92 -0.20
CA GLU A 46 9.31 11.54 0.36
C GLU A 46 9.04 12.90 1.03
N LYS A 47 7.96 13.57 0.68
CA LYS A 47 7.58 14.85 1.28
C LYS A 47 6.90 14.70 2.65
N GLN A 48 6.52 13.49 3.06
CA GLN A 48 5.88 13.27 4.34
C GLN A 48 6.89 13.39 5.48
N ASP A 49 6.47 13.99 6.61
CA ASP A 49 7.35 14.38 7.71
C ASP A 49 7.91 13.20 8.51
N ASN A 50 7.17 12.09 8.58
CA ASN A 50 7.56 10.94 9.38
C ASN A 50 7.18 9.64 8.72
N VAL A 51 7.70 8.54 9.25
CA VAL A 51 7.54 7.22 8.65
C VAL A 51 6.09 6.72 8.70
N ILE A 52 5.34 7.06 9.73
CA ILE A 52 3.92 6.68 9.82
C ILE A 52 3.12 7.38 8.72
N GLY A 53 3.39 8.67 8.51
CA GLY A 53 2.79 9.43 7.42
C GLY A 53 3.16 8.88 6.05
N LYS A 54 4.43 8.50 5.86
CA LYS A 54 4.89 7.87 4.62
C LYS A 54 4.15 6.57 4.33
N ALA A 55 4.02 5.70 5.33
CA ALA A 55 3.33 4.42 5.20
C ALA A 55 1.83 4.62 4.89
N ALA A 56 1.18 5.52 5.63
CA ALA A 56 -0.24 5.82 5.42
C ALA A 56 -0.48 6.42 4.03
N TYR A 57 0.41 7.29 3.58
CA TYR A 57 0.32 7.90 2.26
C TYR A 57 0.48 6.87 1.15
N LEU A 58 1.43 5.94 1.29
CA LEU A 58 1.58 4.83 0.33
C LEU A 58 0.30 4.01 0.23
N LEU A 59 -0.27 3.65 1.37
CA LEU A 59 -1.53 2.91 1.41
C LEU A 59 -2.62 3.65 0.65
N ALA A 60 -2.80 4.94 0.94
CA ALA A 60 -3.83 5.75 0.34
C ALA A 60 -3.62 5.94 -1.17
N ARG A 61 -2.42 6.34 -1.57
CA ARG A 61 -2.17 6.68 -2.98
C ARG A 61 -2.17 5.48 -3.90
N ILE A 62 -1.62 4.35 -3.48
CA ILE A 62 -1.66 3.14 -4.32
C ILE A 62 -3.10 2.65 -4.47
N ALA A 63 -3.90 2.71 -3.40
CA ALA A 63 -5.30 2.33 -3.47
C ALA A 63 -6.12 3.27 -4.37
N TRP A 64 -5.80 4.58 -4.35
CA TRP A 64 -6.53 5.59 -5.10
C TRP A 64 -6.12 5.66 -6.57
N ASP A 65 -4.82 5.75 -6.84
CA ASP A 65 -4.28 5.88 -8.20
C ASP A 65 -4.35 4.58 -9.00
N GLN A 66 -4.39 3.46 -8.31
CA GLN A 66 -4.38 2.14 -8.93
C GLN A 66 -3.32 2.01 -10.03
N PRO A 67 -2.03 2.17 -9.67
CA PRO A 67 -0.96 2.15 -10.65
C PRO A 67 -0.72 0.78 -11.28
N PHE A 68 -1.31 -0.27 -10.72
CA PHE A 68 -1.22 -1.63 -11.24
C PHE A 68 -2.56 -2.08 -11.80
N SER A 69 -2.54 -3.03 -12.73
CA SER A 69 -3.76 -3.61 -13.29
C SER A 69 -4.53 -4.44 -12.27
N GLY A 70 -3.83 -4.99 -11.26
CA GLY A 70 -4.46 -5.74 -10.17
C GLY A 70 -3.57 -5.76 -8.94
N GLY A 71 -4.15 -6.15 -7.81
CA GLY A 71 -3.41 -6.32 -6.56
C GLY A 71 -2.95 -5.02 -5.90
N ASN A 72 -3.58 -3.88 -6.20
CA ASN A 72 -3.16 -2.59 -5.67
C ASN A 72 -3.16 -2.54 -4.15
N LYS A 73 -4.23 -2.99 -3.50
CA LYS A 73 -4.34 -2.94 -2.04
C LYS A 73 -3.31 -3.82 -1.34
N ARG A 74 -3.10 -5.04 -1.86
CA ARG A 74 -2.12 -5.98 -1.31
C ARG A 74 -0.69 -5.45 -1.48
N THR A 75 -0.39 -4.91 -2.66
CA THR A 75 0.92 -4.30 -2.93
C THR A 75 1.15 -3.08 -2.04
N ALA A 76 0.13 -2.26 -1.82
CA ALA A 76 0.22 -1.09 -0.93
C ALA A 76 0.64 -1.47 0.48
N VAL A 77 0.07 -2.55 1.03
CA VAL A 77 0.41 -3.03 2.38
C VAL A 77 1.87 -3.46 2.45
N ILE A 78 2.35 -4.20 1.46
CA ILE A 78 3.74 -4.64 1.42
C ILE A 78 4.69 -3.45 1.33
N CYS A 79 4.39 -2.48 0.47
CA CYS A 79 5.22 -1.28 0.32
C CYS A 79 5.26 -0.44 1.60
N ALA A 80 4.11 -0.28 2.27
CA ALA A 80 4.03 0.43 3.54
C ALA A 80 4.87 -0.27 4.61
N ASP A 81 4.82 -1.59 4.68
CA ASP A 81 5.62 -2.36 5.63
C ASP A 81 7.12 -2.20 5.38
N ILE A 82 7.55 -2.18 4.12
CA ILE A 82 8.97 -1.95 3.76
C ILE A 82 9.45 -0.59 4.28
N VAL A 83 8.67 0.46 4.08
CA VAL A 83 9.02 1.80 4.56
C VAL A 83 9.14 1.82 6.08
N LEU A 84 8.21 1.18 6.78
CA LEU A 84 8.26 1.06 8.24
C LEU A 84 9.49 0.27 8.70
N ARG A 85 9.81 -0.84 8.04
CA ARG A 85 10.97 -1.68 8.40
C ARG A 85 12.29 -0.94 8.27
N ASN A 86 12.41 -0.04 7.32
CA ASN A 86 13.61 0.77 7.16
C ASN A 86 13.87 1.67 8.38
N GLU A 87 12.84 1.97 9.17
CA GLU A 87 12.93 2.78 10.38
C GLU A 87 12.85 1.91 11.67
N GLY A 88 12.95 0.60 11.53
CA GLY A 88 12.97 -0.32 12.68
C GLY A 88 11.60 -0.75 13.18
N PHE A 89 10.56 -0.58 12.36
CA PHE A 89 9.18 -0.97 12.71
C PHE A 89 8.63 -1.95 11.70
N LYS A 90 7.60 -2.66 12.08
CA LYS A 90 6.80 -3.45 11.15
C LYS A 90 5.32 -3.21 11.40
N LEU A 91 4.53 -3.36 10.36
CA LEU A 91 3.09 -3.29 10.45
C LEU A 91 2.58 -4.66 10.93
N TYR A 92 1.95 -4.66 12.09
CA TYR A 92 1.41 -5.89 12.69
C TYR A 92 -0.10 -5.91 12.57
N ILE A 93 -0.59 -6.72 11.65
CA ILE A 93 -2.02 -6.94 11.45
C ILE A 93 -2.37 -8.21 12.24
N GLU A 94 -2.94 -8.01 13.43
CA GLU A 94 -3.06 -9.05 14.45
C GLU A 94 -4.03 -10.16 14.06
N ASN A 95 -5.16 -9.81 13.45
CA ASN A 95 -6.21 -10.75 13.18
C ASN A 95 -6.98 -10.38 11.90
N LYS A 96 -7.94 -11.25 11.56
CA LYS A 96 -8.74 -11.08 10.36
C LYS A 96 -9.61 -9.82 10.39
N GLU A 97 -10.09 -9.43 11.56
CA GLU A 97 -10.89 -8.20 11.71
C GLU A 97 -10.07 -6.96 11.40
N ASP A 98 -8.82 -6.91 11.85
CA ASP A 98 -7.88 -5.82 11.53
C ASP A 98 -7.61 -5.75 10.03
N GLU A 99 -7.42 -6.90 9.40
CA GLU A 99 -7.20 -6.98 7.96
C GLU A 99 -8.42 -6.49 7.18
N GLU A 100 -9.62 -6.91 7.58
CA GLU A 100 -10.85 -6.49 6.94
C GLU A 100 -11.11 -4.98 7.12
N TYR A 101 -10.78 -4.44 8.28
CA TYR A 101 -10.90 -3.00 8.55
C TYR A 101 -9.98 -2.20 7.63
N LEU A 102 -8.74 -2.64 7.48
CA LEU A 102 -7.80 -1.97 6.55
C LEU A 102 -8.32 -2.04 5.12
N ARG A 103 -8.79 -3.20 4.70
CA ARG A 103 -9.36 -3.38 3.35
C ARG A 103 -10.52 -2.43 3.11
N LYS A 104 -11.38 -2.26 4.12
CA LYS A 104 -12.52 -1.35 4.04
C LYS A 104 -12.06 0.11 3.90
N LEU A 105 -11.06 0.52 4.67
CA LEU A 105 -10.49 1.87 4.55
C LEU A 105 -9.90 2.12 3.17
N LEU A 106 -9.15 1.15 2.64
CA LEU A 106 -8.56 1.27 1.31
C LEU A 106 -9.62 1.29 0.21
N PHE A 107 -10.71 0.57 0.40
CA PHE A 107 -11.84 0.61 -0.52
C PHE A 107 -12.54 1.99 -0.50
N GLU A 108 -12.69 2.59 0.68
CA GLU A 108 -13.22 3.95 0.81
C GLU A 108 -12.36 4.95 0.04
N VAL A 109 -11.03 4.84 0.15
CA VAL A 109 -10.10 5.69 -0.61
C VAL A 109 -10.31 5.50 -2.12
N GLN A 110 -10.40 4.26 -2.56
CA GLN A 110 -10.58 3.93 -3.98
C GLN A 110 -11.83 4.55 -4.58
N GLU A 111 -12.89 4.68 -3.80
CA GLU A 111 -14.17 5.23 -4.25
C GLU A 111 -14.19 6.77 -4.34
N GLU A 112 -13.20 7.46 -3.81
CA GLU A 112 -13.10 8.91 -3.89
C GLU A 112 -12.73 9.33 -5.32
N ARG A 113 -13.51 10.28 -5.90
CA ARG A 113 -13.41 10.59 -7.33
C ARG A 113 -12.46 11.72 -7.69
N VAL A 114 -12.35 12.73 -6.84
CA VAL A 114 -11.62 13.96 -7.17
C VAL A 114 -10.24 13.97 -6.50
N GLU A 115 -10.22 13.73 -5.21
CA GLU A 115 -8.99 13.69 -4.42
C GLU A 115 -9.21 12.85 -3.18
N ILE A 116 -8.13 12.44 -2.55
CA ILE A 116 -8.22 11.68 -1.31
C ILE A 116 -8.65 12.61 -0.18
N ASN A 117 -9.73 12.24 0.51
CA ASN A 117 -10.24 13.02 1.64
C ASN A 117 -9.21 13.01 2.78
N PRO A 118 -8.83 14.18 3.32
CA PRO A 118 -7.92 14.26 4.46
C PRO A 118 -8.37 13.45 5.68
N THR A 119 -9.68 13.32 5.89
CA THR A 119 -10.23 12.48 6.97
C THR A 119 -9.88 11.01 6.78
N THR A 120 -9.92 10.52 5.54
CA THR A 120 -9.56 9.13 5.23
C THR A 120 -8.07 8.90 5.45
N ILE A 121 -7.23 9.85 5.06
CA ILE A 121 -5.78 9.79 5.34
C ILE A 121 -5.54 9.75 6.85
N ALA A 122 -6.23 10.59 7.61
CA ALA A 122 -6.11 10.62 9.08
C ALA A 122 -6.49 9.26 9.69
N LYS A 123 -7.52 8.60 9.18
CA LYS A 123 -7.90 7.25 9.62
C LYS A 123 -6.80 6.24 9.34
N LEU A 124 -6.14 6.33 8.18
CA LEU A 124 -5.02 5.44 7.84
C LEU A 124 -3.80 5.71 8.72
N VAL A 125 -3.48 6.97 8.99
CA VAL A 125 -2.41 7.34 9.93
C VAL A 125 -2.68 6.72 11.31
N LEU A 126 -3.90 6.84 11.80
CA LEU A 126 -4.30 6.28 13.08
C LEU A 126 -4.22 4.74 13.07
N TYR A 127 -4.67 4.11 11.99
CA TYR A 127 -4.58 2.66 11.81
C TYR A 127 -3.14 2.19 11.91
N VAL A 128 -2.25 2.80 11.15
CA VAL A 128 -0.82 2.44 11.13
C VAL A 128 -0.19 2.68 12.50
N SER A 129 -0.44 3.84 13.12
CA SER A 129 0.18 4.19 14.39
C SER A 129 -0.18 3.21 15.51
N LYS A 130 -1.35 2.62 15.47
CA LYS A 130 -1.80 1.63 16.46
C LYS A 130 -1.29 0.23 16.22
N ARG A 131 -0.78 -0.05 15.02
CA ARG A 131 -0.40 -1.41 14.59
C ARG A 131 1.05 -1.55 14.21
N ILE A 132 1.88 -0.59 14.54
CA ILE A 132 3.33 -0.74 14.37
C ILE A 132 3.93 -1.36 15.63
N THR A 133 4.92 -2.23 15.42
CA THR A 133 5.75 -2.77 16.50
C THR A 133 7.21 -2.62 16.10
N ARG A 134 8.10 -2.54 17.10
CA ARG A 134 9.53 -2.55 16.82
C ARG A 134 9.98 -3.94 16.39
N ILE A 135 10.88 -3.95 15.44
CA ILE A 135 11.53 -5.19 15.00
C ILE A 135 12.54 -5.63 16.03
#